data_c9f0485904c2d65dbcba2128024c6d6c
#
_entry.id   c9f0485904c2d65dbcba2128024c6d6c
#
_cell.length_a   1.000
_cell.length_b   1.000
_cell.length_c   1.000
_cell.angle_alpha   90.00
_cell.angle_beta   90.00
_cell.angle_gamma   90.00
#
_symmetry.space_group_name_H-M   'P 1'
#
loop_
_entity.id
_entity.type
_entity.pdbx_description
1 polymer ?
#
loop_
_entity_poly.entity_id
_entity_poly.type
_entity_poly.pdbx_seq_one_letter_code
_entity_poly.pdbx_strand_id
1 'polypeptide(L)'
;PNNDLRSSIMKINRAFPIEKLFAAIEYYIETTNRRVTFEYIMLNEVNDGVEQALELAELLKKIKKLSYVNLIPYNPVSEHDQYSRSPRERVMAFYDTLKKNGVNCVVRQEHGTDIDAACGQLRSNTMKRDREKAIVEQVQP
;
A
#
# COMPACT_ATOMS: atom_id res chain seq x y z
N PRO A 1 7.03 -6.08 -4.77
CA PRO A 1 7.96 -5.56 -5.79
C PRO A 1 8.22 -6.52 -6.95
N ASN A 2 7.61 -7.71 -6.93
CA ASN A 2 7.66 -8.68 -8.02
C ASN A 2 6.24 -9.14 -8.43
N ASN A 3 6.13 -9.76 -9.62
CA ASN A 3 4.83 -10.13 -10.19
C ASN A 3 4.11 -11.20 -9.38
N ASP A 4 4.81 -12.18 -8.83
CA ASP A 4 4.20 -13.27 -8.08
C ASP A 4 3.51 -12.73 -6.82
N LEU A 5 4.24 -11.95 -6.04
CA LEU A 5 3.73 -11.30 -4.85
C LEU A 5 2.59 -10.31 -5.19
N ARG A 6 2.77 -9.48 -6.21
CA ARG A 6 1.76 -8.50 -6.63
C ARG A 6 0.50 -9.18 -7.15
N SER A 7 0.60 -10.28 -7.87
CA SER A 7 -0.56 -11.05 -8.36
C SER A 7 -1.33 -11.73 -7.23
N SER A 8 -0.64 -12.15 -6.17
CA SER A 8 -1.29 -12.74 -4.99
C SER A 8 -2.12 -11.73 -4.20
N ILE A 9 -1.70 -10.45 -4.18
CA ILE A 9 -2.35 -9.37 -3.44
C ILE A 9 -3.34 -8.60 -4.32
N MET A 10 -2.98 -8.36 -5.59
CA MET A 10 -3.71 -7.49 -6.51
C MET A 10 -4.01 -8.20 -7.83
N LYS A 11 -5.26 -8.57 -8.05
CA LYS A 11 -5.72 -9.26 -9.28
C LYS A 11 -5.41 -8.48 -10.56
N ILE A 12 -5.39 -7.14 -10.50
CA ILE A 12 -5.09 -6.27 -11.64
C ILE A 12 -3.70 -6.50 -12.23
N ASN A 13 -2.76 -7.07 -11.46
CA ASN A 13 -1.42 -7.38 -11.97
C ASN A 13 -1.43 -8.38 -13.14
N ARG A 14 -2.44 -9.24 -13.24
CA ARG A 14 -2.56 -10.19 -14.36
C ARG A 14 -2.76 -9.47 -15.71
N ALA A 15 -3.49 -8.36 -15.71
CA ALA A 15 -3.71 -7.55 -16.90
C ALA A 15 -2.57 -6.54 -17.13
N PHE A 16 -1.99 -6.03 -16.06
CA PHE A 16 -0.94 -5.02 -16.05
C PHE A 16 0.22 -5.44 -15.15
N PRO A 17 1.10 -6.34 -15.61
CA PRO A 17 2.27 -6.77 -14.85
C PRO A 17 3.24 -5.60 -14.62
N ILE A 18 4.17 -5.78 -13.68
CA ILE A 18 5.10 -4.74 -13.24
C ILE A 18 5.88 -4.14 -14.41
N GLU A 19 6.34 -4.95 -15.35
CA GLU A 19 7.11 -4.50 -16.51
C GLU A 19 6.30 -3.52 -17.38
N LYS A 20 5.03 -3.82 -17.60
CA LYS A 20 4.11 -2.96 -18.36
C LYS A 20 3.79 -1.67 -17.62
N LEU A 21 3.61 -1.76 -16.30
CA LEU A 21 3.40 -0.59 -15.46
C LEU A 21 4.62 0.33 -15.45
N PHE A 22 5.81 -0.23 -15.27
CA PHE A 22 7.05 0.56 -15.24
C PHE A 22 7.39 1.18 -16.59
N ALA A 23 7.14 0.49 -17.70
CA ALA A 23 7.28 1.07 -19.04
C ALA A 23 6.39 2.32 -19.21
N ALA A 24 5.15 2.27 -18.74
CA ALA A 24 4.24 3.41 -18.77
C ALA A 24 4.71 4.56 -17.86
N ILE A 25 5.25 4.23 -16.67
CA ILE A 25 5.79 5.21 -15.72
C ILE A 25 7.04 5.88 -16.28
N GLU A 26 7.98 5.12 -16.85
CA GLU A 26 9.18 5.65 -17.50
C GLU A 26 8.80 6.62 -18.62
N TYR A 27 7.86 6.22 -19.49
CA TYR A 27 7.33 7.08 -20.55
C TYR A 27 6.71 8.37 -20.01
N TYR A 28 5.91 8.27 -18.95
CA TYR A 28 5.31 9.45 -18.31
C TYR A 28 6.37 10.41 -17.77
N ILE A 29 7.38 9.89 -17.07
CA ILE A 29 8.47 10.70 -16.51
C ILE A 29 9.28 11.37 -17.61
N GLU A 30 9.63 10.64 -18.68
CA GLU A 30 10.39 11.17 -19.83
C GLU A 30 9.62 12.28 -20.54
N THR A 31 8.31 12.10 -20.71
CA THR A 31 7.45 13.05 -21.42
C THR A 31 7.14 14.30 -20.61
N THR A 32 6.93 14.16 -19.30
CA THR A 32 6.41 15.25 -18.46
C THR A 32 7.45 15.85 -17.52
N ASN A 33 8.54 15.14 -17.28
CA ASN A 33 9.54 15.46 -16.23
C ASN A 33 8.92 15.68 -14.85
N ARG A 34 7.80 14.97 -14.55
CA ARG A 34 7.10 15.06 -13.29
C ARG A 34 7.38 13.87 -12.39
N ARG A 35 7.35 14.10 -11.09
CA ARG A 35 7.51 13.07 -10.06
C ARG A 35 6.31 12.12 -10.06
N VAL A 36 6.61 10.84 -9.84
CA VAL A 36 5.63 9.79 -9.56
C VAL A 36 5.76 9.35 -8.10
N THR A 37 4.64 9.24 -7.41
CA THR A 37 4.57 8.73 -6.05
C THR A 37 4.04 7.31 -6.07
N PHE A 38 4.73 6.42 -5.37
CA PHE A 38 4.33 5.02 -5.18
C PHE A 38 3.78 4.86 -3.77
N GLU A 39 2.63 4.26 -3.66
CA GLU A 39 2.09 3.82 -2.37
C GLU A 39 2.39 2.33 -2.18
N TYR A 40 3.09 2.01 -1.11
CA TYR A 40 3.48 0.66 -0.76
C TYR A 40 2.86 0.27 0.57
N ILE A 41 1.80 -0.53 0.51
CA ILE A 41 1.13 -1.06 1.71
C ILE A 41 1.98 -2.20 2.25
N MET A 42 2.42 -2.06 3.50
CA MET A 42 3.27 -3.04 4.18
C MET A 42 2.42 -4.07 4.91
N LEU A 43 2.49 -5.31 4.47
CA LEU A 43 1.79 -6.45 5.02
C LEU A 43 2.81 -7.33 5.76
N ASN A 44 2.57 -7.58 7.04
CA ASN A 44 3.48 -8.34 7.88
C ASN A 44 3.76 -9.75 7.31
N GLU A 45 5.04 -10.09 7.22
CA GLU A 45 5.55 -11.39 6.71
C GLU A 45 5.12 -11.74 5.28
N VAL A 46 4.58 -10.77 4.54
CA VAL A 46 4.15 -10.95 3.15
C VAL A 46 5.05 -10.18 2.19
N ASN A 47 5.20 -8.86 2.41
CA ASN A 47 5.95 -7.99 1.51
C ASN A 47 6.87 -6.99 2.23
N ASP A 48 7.05 -7.12 3.52
CA ASP A 48 7.74 -6.17 4.40
C ASP A 48 9.18 -6.57 4.76
N GLY A 49 9.74 -7.57 4.08
CA GLY A 49 11.10 -8.02 4.29
C GLY A 49 12.14 -7.14 3.59
N VAL A 50 13.39 -7.22 4.08
CA VAL A 50 14.54 -6.52 3.49
C VAL A 50 14.76 -6.92 2.02
N GLU A 51 14.49 -8.17 1.67
CA GLU A 51 14.58 -8.67 0.30
C GLU A 51 13.62 -7.92 -0.65
N GLN A 52 12.37 -7.71 -0.21
CA GLN A 52 11.40 -6.94 -0.98
C GLN A 52 11.77 -5.46 -1.07
N ALA A 53 12.45 -4.91 -0.05
CA ALA A 53 12.98 -3.55 -0.11
C ALA A 53 14.09 -3.43 -1.17
N LEU A 54 14.99 -4.41 -1.27
CA LEU A 54 16.04 -4.45 -2.30
C LEU A 54 15.45 -4.62 -3.70
N GLU A 55 14.46 -5.50 -3.88
CA GLU A 55 13.74 -5.66 -5.15
C GLU A 55 13.06 -4.34 -5.58
N LEU A 56 12.42 -3.64 -4.65
CA LEU A 56 11.80 -2.35 -4.93
C LEU A 56 12.84 -1.29 -5.30
N ALA A 57 13.95 -1.24 -4.59
CA ALA A 57 15.05 -0.32 -4.90
C ALA A 57 15.62 -0.56 -6.31
N GLU A 58 15.76 -1.81 -6.72
CA GLU A 58 16.23 -2.16 -8.08
C GLU A 58 15.21 -1.75 -9.16
N LEU A 59 13.91 -1.97 -8.93
CA LEU A 59 12.85 -1.49 -9.83
C LEU A 59 12.89 0.03 -10.02
N LEU A 60 13.16 0.78 -8.94
CA LEU A 60 13.16 2.24 -8.97
C LEU A 60 14.47 2.85 -9.47
N LYS A 61 15.51 2.06 -9.67
CA LYS A 61 16.88 2.52 -9.95
C LYS A 61 16.97 3.53 -11.10
N LYS A 62 16.26 3.30 -12.19
CA LYS A 62 16.26 4.18 -13.37
C LYS A 62 15.52 5.49 -13.12
N ILE A 63 14.50 5.49 -12.29
CA ILE A 63 13.58 6.60 -12.07
C ILE A 63 13.69 7.23 -10.67
N LYS A 64 14.68 6.84 -9.88
CA LYS A 64 14.79 7.23 -8.46
C LYS A 64 14.76 8.74 -8.19
N LYS A 65 15.26 9.56 -9.13
CA LYS A 65 15.27 11.02 -8.98
C LYS A 65 13.86 11.64 -9.02
N LEU A 66 12.98 11.03 -9.79
CA LEU A 66 11.58 11.48 -9.96
C LEU A 66 10.57 10.49 -9.37
N SER A 67 11.02 9.63 -8.48
CA SER A 67 10.17 8.72 -7.73
C SER A 67 10.18 9.04 -6.24
N TYR A 68 9.06 8.74 -5.60
CA TYR A 68 8.87 8.88 -4.17
C TYR A 68 8.01 7.73 -3.65
N VAL A 69 8.39 7.11 -2.56
CA VAL A 69 7.67 5.97 -1.99
C VAL A 69 7.04 6.32 -0.66
N ASN A 70 5.74 6.20 -0.55
CA ASN A 70 5.01 6.22 0.70
C ASN A 70 4.87 4.80 1.22
N LEU A 71 5.54 4.48 2.32
CA LEU A 71 5.37 3.23 3.05
C LEU A 71 4.17 3.37 3.98
N ILE A 72 3.15 2.54 3.76
CA ILE A 72 1.89 2.59 4.48
C ILE A 72 1.76 1.30 5.30
N PRO A 73 1.99 1.33 6.62
CA PRO A 73 1.71 0.18 7.47
C PRO A 73 0.25 -0.22 7.32
N TYR A 74 0.00 -1.53 7.14
CA TYR A 74 -1.36 -2.02 6.99
C TYR A 74 -2.20 -1.79 8.25
N ASN A 75 -3.42 -1.34 8.06
CA ASN A 75 -4.39 -1.21 9.13
C ASN A 75 -5.52 -2.25 8.91
N PRO A 76 -5.63 -3.30 9.76
CA PRO A 76 -6.66 -4.30 9.64
C PRO A 76 -8.06 -3.68 9.71
N VAL A 77 -8.96 -4.13 8.83
CA VAL A 77 -10.35 -3.64 8.75
C VAL A 77 -11.29 -4.49 9.61
N SER A 78 -10.92 -5.74 9.89
CA SER A 78 -11.68 -6.66 10.72
C SER A 78 -10.77 -7.67 11.42
N GLU A 79 -11.30 -8.32 12.46
CA GLU A 79 -10.60 -9.41 13.15
C GLU A 79 -10.38 -10.66 12.26
N HIS A 80 -11.07 -10.73 11.12
CA HIS A 80 -10.96 -11.82 10.14
C HIS A 80 -10.07 -11.48 8.94
N ASP A 81 -9.30 -10.37 9.02
CA ASP A 81 -8.36 -10.02 7.96
C ASP A 81 -7.25 -11.07 7.86
N GLN A 82 -7.01 -11.54 6.64
CA GLN A 82 -5.91 -12.46 6.34
C GLN A 82 -4.52 -11.82 6.48
N TYR A 83 -4.44 -10.49 6.58
CA TYR A 83 -3.19 -9.75 6.71
C TYR A 83 -3.12 -9.06 8.06
N SER A 84 -1.91 -8.89 8.54
CA SER A 84 -1.61 -8.16 9.77
C SER A 84 -0.66 -7.00 9.53
N ARG A 85 -0.63 -6.09 10.49
CA ARG A 85 0.23 -4.91 10.47
C ARG A 85 1.69 -5.31 10.68
N SER A 86 2.58 -4.76 9.89
CA SER A 86 4.03 -4.92 10.08
C SER A 86 4.49 -4.31 11.39
N PRO A 87 5.30 -5.02 12.20
CA PRO A 87 5.95 -4.44 13.36
C PRO A 87 6.84 -3.25 12.98
N ARG A 88 6.97 -2.28 13.89
CA ARG A 88 7.77 -1.07 13.65
C ARG A 88 9.21 -1.39 13.23
N GLU A 89 9.82 -2.40 13.81
CA GLU A 89 11.19 -2.82 13.49
C GLU A 89 11.33 -3.23 12.02
N ARG A 90 10.37 -4.00 11.50
CA ARG A 90 10.36 -4.42 10.09
C ARG A 90 10.14 -3.23 9.16
N VAL A 91 9.21 -2.33 9.52
CA VAL A 91 8.97 -1.09 8.77
C VAL A 91 10.23 -0.25 8.69
N MET A 92 10.96 -0.07 9.80
CA MET A 92 12.18 0.71 9.84
C MET A 92 13.33 0.03 9.09
N ALA A 93 13.48 -1.29 9.17
CA ALA A 93 14.48 -2.03 8.41
C ALA A 93 14.24 -1.90 6.89
N PHE A 94 12.99 -1.97 6.46
CA PHE A 94 12.58 -1.74 5.08
C PHE A 94 12.90 -0.30 4.62
N TYR A 95 12.50 0.68 5.42
CA TYR A 95 12.79 2.09 5.18
C TYR A 95 14.29 2.36 5.06
N ASP A 96 15.09 1.90 6.01
CA ASP A 96 16.54 2.08 6.03
C ASP A 96 17.21 1.45 4.80
N THR A 97 16.72 0.28 4.39
CA THR A 97 17.21 -0.40 3.18
C THR A 97 16.95 0.43 1.93
N LEU A 98 15.74 0.99 1.78
CA LEU A 98 15.42 1.88 0.67
C LEU A 98 16.30 3.14 0.69
N LYS A 99 16.46 3.77 1.85
CA LYS A 99 17.31 4.98 2.00
C LYS A 99 18.76 4.70 1.65
N LYS A 100 19.35 3.60 2.09
CA LYS A 100 20.71 3.17 1.75
C LYS A 100 20.89 2.97 0.25
N ASN A 101 19.85 2.58 -0.47
CA ASN A 101 19.87 2.42 -1.93
C ASN A 101 19.47 3.70 -2.70
N GLY A 102 19.38 4.82 -2.02
CA GLY A 102 19.12 6.13 -2.63
C GLY A 102 17.68 6.35 -3.06
N VAL A 103 16.73 5.60 -2.52
CA VAL A 103 15.29 5.77 -2.78
C VAL A 103 14.71 6.82 -1.85
N ASN A 104 14.01 7.79 -2.40
CA ASN A 104 13.24 8.76 -1.62
C ASN A 104 11.99 8.10 -1.09
N CYS A 105 11.88 7.98 0.23
CA CYS A 105 10.72 7.35 0.86
C CYS A 105 10.37 7.99 2.21
N VAL A 106 9.14 7.78 2.63
CA VAL A 106 8.63 8.16 3.95
C VAL A 106 7.74 7.05 4.49
N VAL A 107 7.72 6.89 5.81
CA VAL A 107 6.71 6.08 6.49
C VAL A 107 5.53 6.99 6.82
N ARG A 108 4.36 6.67 6.28
CA ARG A 108 3.13 7.42 6.56
C ARG A 108 2.78 7.28 8.04
N GLN A 109 2.68 8.41 8.72
CA GLN A 109 2.15 8.44 10.08
C GLN A 109 0.63 8.32 10.03
N GLU A 110 0.10 7.39 10.78
CA GLU A 110 -1.34 7.26 10.96
C GLU A 110 -1.80 8.24 12.03
N HIS A 111 -2.81 9.02 11.68
CA HIS A 111 -3.60 9.78 12.63
C HIS A 111 -4.99 9.14 12.67
N GLY A 112 -5.48 8.79 13.86
CA GLY A 112 -6.85 8.31 14.05
C GLY A 112 -7.05 6.80 14.00
N THR A 113 -6.08 6.00 14.45
CA THR A 113 -6.25 4.55 14.67
C THR A 113 -7.36 4.24 15.67
N ASP A 114 -7.66 5.19 16.56
CA ASP A 114 -8.67 5.06 17.61
C ASP A 114 -10.11 5.28 17.09
N ILE A 115 -10.29 5.79 15.88
CA ILE A 115 -11.58 6.21 15.31
C ILE A 115 -11.88 5.65 13.91
N ASP A 116 -11.35 4.48 13.54
CA ASP A 116 -11.59 3.85 12.24
C ASP A 116 -11.35 4.78 11.02
N ALA A 117 -10.36 5.64 11.10
CA ALA A 117 -10.11 6.72 10.13
C ALA A 117 -9.25 6.30 8.93
N ALA A 118 -9.18 5.02 8.58
CA ALA A 118 -8.51 4.57 7.35
C ALA A 118 -9.32 4.98 6.11
N CYS A 119 -8.63 5.21 4.98
CA CYS A 119 -9.25 5.59 3.71
C CYS A 119 -10.43 4.67 3.34
N GLY A 120 -11.64 5.20 3.33
CA GLY A 120 -12.87 4.48 3.01
C GLY A 120 -13.50 3.67 4.15
N GLN A 121 -12.83 3.45 5.26
CA GLN A 121 -13.30 2.64 6.38
C GLN A 121 -14.48 3.30 7.10
N LEU A 122 -14.40 4.61 7.34
CA LEU A 122 -15.48 5.39 7.96
C LEU A 122 -16.78 5.31 7.15
N ARG A 123 -16.68 5.42 5.83
CA ARG A 123 -17.84 5.33 4.92
C ARG A 123 -18.46 3.93 4.93
N SER A 124 -17.65 2.89 4.95
CA SER A 124 -18.12 1.50 5.00
C SER A 124 -18.84 1.18 6.30
N ASN A 125 -18.34 1.66 7.42
CA ASN A 125 -18.95 1.45 8.74
C ASN A 125 -20.26 2.24 8.88
N THR A 126 -20.34 3.47 8.36
CA THR A 126 -21.58 4.25 8.33
C THR A 126 -22.65 3.55 7.49
N MET A 127 -22.30 3.07 6.29
CA MET A 127 -23.23 2.33 5.43
C MET A 127 -23.74 1.02 6.05
N LYS A 128 -22.90 0.31 6.82
CA LYS A 128 -23.34 -0.89 7.55
C LYS A 128 -24.32 -0.55 8.66
N ARG A 129 -24.04 0.47 9.46
CA ARG A 129 -24.92 0.97 10.52
C ARG A 129 -26.28 1.43 9.99
N ASP A 130 -26.29 2.13 8.86
CA ASP A 130 -27.53 2.59 8.23
C ASP A 130 -28.36 1.43 7.68
N ARG A 131 -27.74 0.39 7.12
CA ARG A 131 -28.41 -0.84 6.70
C ARG A 131 -28.99 -1.62 7.89
N GLU A 132 -28.24 -1.75 8.98
CA GLU A 132 -28.70 -2.43 10.20
C GLU A 132 -29.91 -1.68 10.82
N LYS A 133 -29.88 -0.35 10.88
CA LYS A 133 -31.02 0.46 11.34
C LYS A 133 -32.24 0.28 10.47
N ALA A 134 -32.07 0.32 9.15
CA ALA A 134 -33.17 0.13 8.20
C ALA A 134 -33.83 -1.26 8.31
N ILE A 135 -33.04 -2.31 8.63
CA ILE A 135 -33.56 -3.66 8.87
C ILE A 135 -34.36 -3.72 10.17
N VAL A 136 -33.84 -3.08 11.24
CA VAL A 136 -34.54 -3.05 12.55
C VAL A 136 -35.85 -2.29 12.48
N GLU A 137 -35.91 -1.16 11.74
CA GLU A 137 -37.15 -0.39 11.53
C GLU A 137 -38.22 -1.15 10.72
N GLN A 138 -37.83 -2.09 9.86
CA GLN A 138 -38.74 -2.92 9.08
C GLN A 138 -39.29 -4.14 9.84
N VAL A 139 -38.70 -4.48 10.99
CA VAL A 139 -39.06 -5.68 11.79
C VAL A 139 -39.89 -5.31 13.04
N GLN A 140 -40.09 -4.04 13.34
CA GLN A 140 -41.00 -3.63 14.43
C GLN A 140 -42.45 -3.66 13.91
N PRO A 141 -43.36 -4.42 14.61
CA PRO A 141 -44.75 -4.54 14.22
C PRO A 141 -45.53 -3.23 14.44
#